data_f7f57129043c687dea34d5f74304944b
#
_entry.id   f7f57129043c687dea34d5f74304944b
#
_cell.length_a   1.000
_cell.length_b   1.000
_cell.length_c   1.000
_cell.angle_alpha   90.00
_cell.angle_beta   90.00
_cell.angle_gamma   90.00
#
_symmetry.space_group_name_H-M   'P 1'
#
loop_
_entity.id
_entity.type
_entity.pdbx_description
1 polymer ?
#
loop_
_entity_poly.entity_id
_entity_poly.type
_entity_poly.pdbx_seq_one_letter_code
_entity_poly.pdbx_strand_id
1 'polypeptide(L)'
;VMIAMALACDAQLLIADEPTTALDVTIQAQIMDLLAAIKAEHDMAMLLITHDLGVVAENADRVAIMYAGVIVETAPVKELYANPRHPYTQGLLACIPRIGEQKQRLIPIEGTVPRAGATNEGCSFLERCSESFAPCRGELPPLKEVQPGHWVRCWQV
;
A
#
# COMPACT_ATOMS: atom_id res chain seq x y z
N VAL A 1 12.68 15.17 17.37
CA VAL A 1 14.12 14.84 17.40
C VAL A 1 14.50 13.92 16.24
N MET A 2 13.84 12.75 16.03
CA MET A 2 14.20 11.78 14.96
C MET A 2 14.11 12.39 13.56
N ILE A 3 13.05 13.13 13.23
CA ILE A 3 12.90 13.81 11.93
C ILE A 3 14.07 14.80 11.72
N ALA A 4 14.39 15.63 12.71
CA ALA A 4 15.51 16.57 12.62
C ALA A 4 16.87 15.87 12.44
N MET A 5 17.06 14.69 13.01
CA MET A 5 18.27 13.89 12.80
C MET A 5 18.34 13.33 11.38
N ALA A 6 17.22 12.84 10.84
CA ALA A 6 17.16 12.31 9.46
C ALA A 6 17.44 13.41 8.40
N LEU A 7 17.08 14.65 8.71
CA LEU A 7 17.27 15.80 7.82
C LEU A 7 18.65 16.46 7.90
N ALA A 8 19.42 16.17 8.95
CA ALA A 8 20.73 16.82 9.18
C ALA A 8 21.81 16.48 8.12
N CYS A 9 21.52 15.54 7.18
CA CYS A 9 22.50 14.99 6.25
C CYS A 9 22.24 15.34 4.77
N ASP A 10 21.45 16.38 4.45
CA ASP A 10 21.08 16.76 3.07
C ASP A 10 20.63 15.54 2.21
N ALA A 11 19.78 14.72 2.77
CA ALA A 11 19.33 13.47 2.15
C ALA A 11 18.46 13.75 0.90
N GLN A 12 18.74 13.04 -0.20
CA GLN A 12 17.90 13.07 -1.42
C GLN A 12 16.65 12.19 -1.30
N LEU A 13 16.65 11.25 -0.37
CA LEU A 13 15.55 10.32 -0.10
C LEU A 13 15.33 10.21 1.41
N LEU A 14 14.10 10.47 1.84
CA LEU A 14 13.62 10.22 3.19
C LEU A 14 12.80 8.92 3.21
N ILE A 15 13.20 7.96 4.07
CA ILE A 15 12.41 6.75 4.33
C ILE A 15 11.67 6.97 5.66
N ALA A 16 10.35 7.08 5.60
CA ALA A 16 9.47 7.26 6.73
C ALA A 16 8.68 5.96 6.98
N ASP A 17 9.17 5.16 7.94
CA ASP A 17 8.57 3.87 8.31
C ASP A 17 7.60 4.08 9.48
N GLU A 18 6.31 4.00 9.19
CA GLU A 18 5.19 4.25 10.12
C GLU A 18 5.37 5.53 10.96
N PRO A 19 5.63 6.70 10.33
CA PRO A 19 6.05 7.91 11.05
C PRO A 19 4.99 8.48 11.98
N THR A 20 3.75 8.04 11.85
CA THR A 20 2.59 8.52 12.62
C THR A 20 1.99 7.46 13.54
N THR A 21 2.61 6.29 13.66
CA THR A 21 2.13 5.22 14.55
C THR A 21 2.09 5.70 16.01
N ALA A 22 0.98 5.41 16.68
CA ALA A 22 0.68 5.82 18.06
C ALA A 22 0.49 7.33 18.29
N LEU A 23 0.29 8.12 17.24
CA LEU A 23 -0.10 9.52 17.32
C LEU A 23 -1.62 9.68 17.20
N ASP A 24 -2.17 10.72 17.82
CA ASP A 24 -3.55 11.11 17.55
C ASP A 24 -3.70 11.72 16.14
N VAL A 25 -4.92 11.74 15.61
CA VAL A 25 -5.21 12.17 14.24
C VAL A 25 -4.72 13.60 13.94
N THR A 26 -4.80 14.48 14.95
CA THR A 26 -4.38 15.88 14.77
C THR A 26 -2.87 16.01 14.66
N ILE A 27 -2.13 15.31 15.51
CA ILE A 27 -0.67 15.29 15.45
C ILE A 27 -0.18 14.54 14.19
N GLN A 28 -0.86 13.46 13.80
CA GLN A 28 -0.59 12.76 12.55
C GLN A 28 -0.65 13.72 11.36
N ALA A 29 -1.73 14.50 11.21
CA ALA A 29 -1.86 15.49 10.14
C ALA A 29 -0.72 16.51 10.16
N GLN A 30 -0.40 17.07 11.33
CA GLN A 30 0.70 18.04 11.48
C GLN A 30 2.07 17.47 11.09
N ILE A 31 2.35 16.21 11.42
CA ILE A 31 3.59 15.54 11.01
C ILE A 31 3.63 15.34 9.49
N MET A 32 2.51 14.92 8.88
CA MET A 32 2.45 14.74 7.42
C MET A 32 2.61 16.07 6.68
N ASP A 33 2.00 17.14 7.16
CA ASP A 33 2.17 18.51 6.61
C ASP A 33 3.63 18.96 6.73
N LEU A 34 4.26 18.72 7.87
CA LEU A 34 5.67 19.03 8.08
C LEU A 34 6.58 18.27 7.10
N LEU A 35 6.35 16.96 6.94
CA LEU A 35 7.12 16.12 6.00
C LEU A 35 6.93 16.56 4.55
N ALA A 36 5.71 16.94 4.17
CA ALA A 36 5.41 17.48 2.84
C ALA A 36 6.13 18.83 2.58
N ALA A 37 6.14 19.73 3.56
CA ALA A 37 6.85 21.00 3.49
C ALA A 37 8.36 20.80 3.33
N ILE A 38 8.96 19.91 4.13
CA ILE A 38 10.38 19.58 4.07
C ILE A 38 10.74 18.94 2.73
N LYS A 39 9.94 17.99 2.24
CA LYS A 39 10.11 17.38 0.91
C LYS A 39 10.19 18.45 -0.18
N ALA A 40 9.30 19.45 -0.13
CA ALA A 40 9.25 20.52 -1.11
C ALA A 40 10.44 21.51 -0.97
N GLU A 41 10.85 21.85 0.25
CA GLU A 41 11.94 22.79 0.52
C GLU A 41 13.31 22.23 0.07
N HIS A 42 13.52 20.93 0.25
CA HIS A 42 14.81 20.27 -0.03
C HIS A 42 14.82 19.48 -1.36
N ASP A 43 13.74 19.55 -2.15
CA ASP A 43 13.60 18.80 -3.43
C ASP A 43 13.94 17.32 -3.28
N MET A 44 13.48 16.71 -2.18
CA MET A 44 13.78 15.32 -1.84
C MET A 44 12.62 14.37 -2.22
N ALA A 45 12.95 13.12 -2.51
CA ALA A 45 11.98 12.05 -2.60
C ALA A 45 11.61 11.52 -1.19
N MET A 46 10.37 11.01 -1.03
CA MET A 46 9.95 10.35 0.21
C MET A 46 9.37 8.98 -0.09
N LEU A 47 9.88 7.96 0.62
CA LEU A 47 9.28 6.64 0.70
C LEU A 47 8.51 6.54 2.02
N LEU A 48 7.18 6.60 1.94
CA LEU A 48 6.29 6.47 3.08
C LEU A 48 5.85 5.01 3.21
N ILE A 49 6.13 4.37 4.35
CA ILE A 49 5.65 3.03 4.69
C ILE A 49 4.57 3.21 5.76
N THR A 50 3.36 2.75 5.46
CA THR A 50 2.21 2.88 6.38
C THR A 50 1.14 1.85 6.05
N HIS A 51 0.32 1.52 7.03
CA HIS A 51 -0.91 0.73 6.85
C HIS A 51 -2.17 1.62 6.73
N ASP A 52 -2.03 2.94 6.86
CA ASP A 52 -3.14 3.89 6.76
C ASP A 52 -3.35 4.32 5.30
N LEU A 53 -4.33 3.72 4.66
CA LEU A 53 -4.69 4.02 3.28
C LEU A 53 -5.23 5.45 3.10
N GLY A 54 -5.81 6.06 4.13
CA GLY A 54 -6.21 7.48 4.11
C GLY A 54 -5.02 8.40 3.95
N VAL A 55 -3.97 8.17 4.73
CA VAL A 55 -2.70 8.92 4.64
C VAL A 55 -2.06 8.74 3.26
N VAL A 56 -2.09 7.52 2.71
CA VAL A 56 -1.57 7.25 1.36
C VAL A 56 -2.34 8.03 0.29
N ALA A 57 -3.67 8.05 0.38
CA ALA A 57 -4.53 8.74 -0.59
C ALA A 57 -4.25 10.25 -0.69
N GLU A 58 -3.91 10.87 0.45
CA GLU A 58 -3.68 12.32 0.56
C GLU A 58 -2.24 12.73 0.23
N ASN A 59 -1.25 11.86 0.51
CA ASN A 59 0.15 12.27 0.53
C ASN A 59 1.04 11.62 -0.54
N ALA A 60 0.59 10.54 -1.18
CA ALA A 60 1.41 9.81 -2.14
C ALA A 60 1.08 10.13 -3.59
N ASP A 61 2.12 10.22 -4.44
CA ASP A 61 1.96 10.31 -5.89
C ASP A 61 1.70 8.93 -6.51
N ARG A 62 2.42 7.93 -6.00
CA ARG A 62 2.33 6.52 -6.40
C ARG A 62 2.26 5.64 -5.16
N VAL A 63 1.64 4.49 -5.30
CA VAL A 63 1.52 3.52 -4.22
C VAL A 63 1.92 2.12 -4.69
N ALA A 64 2.57 1.37 -3.81
CA ALA A 64 2.86 -0.04 -3.98
C ALA A 64 2.20 -0.82 -2.84
N ILE A 65 1.29 -1.73 -3.17
CA ILE A 65 0.66 -2.64 -2.21
C ILE A 65 1.51 -3.89 -2.07
N MET A 66 1.88 -4.20 -0.84
CA MET A 66 2.69 -5.38 -0.51
C MET A 66 1.86 -6.41 0.26
N TYR A 67 2.02 -7.68 -0.08
CA TYR A 67 1.45 -8.81 0.66
C TYR A 67 2.48 -9.90 0.84
N ALA A 68 2.69 -10.35 2.08
CA ALA A 68 3.65 -11.40 2.44
C ALA A 68 5.05 -11.19 1.83
N GLY A 69 5.58 -9.95 1.88
CA GLY A 69 6.90 -9.60 1.36
C GLY A 69 6.98 -9.37 -0.16
N VAL A 70 5.86 -9.47 -0.88
CA VAL A 70 5.84 -9.34 -2.34
C VAL A 70 4.97 -8.14 -2.76
N ILE A 71 5.45 -7.31 -3.69
CA ILE A 71 4.62 -6.26 -4.29
C ILE A 71 3.60 -6.93 -5.21
N VAL A 72 2.32 -6.77 -4.90
CA VAL A 72 1.20 -7.35 -5.64
C VAL A 72 0.57 -6.38 -6.62
N GLU A 73 0.64 -5.08 -6.35
CA GLU A 73 0.11 -4.04 -7.23
C GLU A 73 0.84 -2.71 -6.99
N THR A 74 1.12 -1.96 -8.06
CA THR A 74 1.64 -0.59 -7.97
C THR A 74 1.08 0.28 -9.08
N ALA A 75 0.65 1.50 -8.74
CA ALA A 75 0.06 2.45 -9.67
C ALA A 75 0.17 3.89 -9.15
N PRO A 76 -0.14 4.92 -9.98
CA PRO A 76 -0.48 6.23 -9.46
C PRO A 76 -1.63 6.13 -8.45
N VAL A 77 -1.58 6.89 -7.35
CA VAL A 77 -2.53 6.75 -6.25
C VAL A 77 -3.98 6.84 -6.72
N LYS A 78 -4.31 7.83 -7.56
CA LYS A 78 -5.67 8.04 -8.07
C LYS A 78 -6.18 6.84 -8.88
N GLU A 79 -5.31 6.23 -9.70
CA GLU A 79 -5.65 5.07 -10.50
C GLU A 79 -5.88 3.83 -9.62
N LEU A 80 -5.02 3.58 -8.64
CA LEU A 80 -5.17 2.43 -7.75
C LEU A 80 -6.47 2.48 -6.95
N TYR A 81 -6.87 3.67 -6.45
CA TYR A 81 -8.12 3.83 -5.70
C TYR A 81 -9.36 3.76 -6.58
N ALA A 82 -9.28 4.20 -7.84
CA ALA A 82 -10.38 4.14 -8.78
C ALA A 82 -10.56 2.73 -9.39
N ASN A 83 -9.46 2.07 -9.72
CA ASN A 83 -9.42 0.84 -10.50
C ASN A 83 -8.44 -0.21 -9.93
N PRO A 84 -8.61 -0.66 -8.67
CA PRO A 84 -7.76 -1.72 -8.10
C PRO A 84 -7.95 -3.00 -8.90
N ARG A 85 -6.85 -3.69 -9.23
CA ARG A 85 -6.84 -4.88 -10.08
C ARG A 85 -6.55 -6.16 -9.30
N HIS A 86 -5.67 -6.10 -8.30
CA HIS A 86 -5.36 -7.27 -7.51
C HIS A 86 -6.46 -7.54 -6.46
N PRO A 87 -6.96 -8.78 -6.28
CA PRO A 87 -8.01 -9.09 -5.31
C PRO A 87 -7.70 -8.67 -3.87
N TYR A 88 -6.44 -8.72 -3.45
CA TYR A 88 -6.03 -8.20 -2.14
C TYR A 88 -6.23 -6.68 -2.02
N THR A 89 -5.83 -5.92 -3.05
CA THR A 89 -6.01 -4.45 -3.07
C THR A 89 -7.49 -4.08 -3.04
N GLN A 90 -8.31 -4.80 -3.81
CA GLN A 90 -9.78 -4.63 -3.80
C GLN A 90 -10.35 -4.86 -2.40
N GLY A 91 -9.94 -5.96 -1.75
CA GLY A 91 -10.34 -6.26 -0.38
C GLY A 91 -9.91 -5.21 0.64
N LEU A 92 -8.68 -4.69 0.53
CA LEU A 92 -8.19 -3.61 1.39
C LEU A 92 -9.02 -2.34 1.24
N LEU A 93 -9.27 -1.90 0.00
CA LEU A 93 -10.02 -0.68 -0.28
C LEU A 93 -11.51 -0.82 0.07
N ALA A 94 -12.07 -2.03 -0.01
CA ALA A 94 -13.43 -2.31 0.43
C ALA A 94 -13.61 -2.23 1.97
N CYS A 95 -12.52 -2.33 2.73
CA CYS A 95 -12.54 -2.16 4.18
C CYS A 95 -12.47 -0.69 4.62
N ILE A 96 -12.30 0.29 3.71
CA ILE A 96 -12.27 1.71 4.06
C ILE A 96 -13.71 2.23 4.16
N PRO A 97 -14.13 2.79 5.30
CA PRO A 97 -15.45 3.39 5.44
C PRO A 97 -15.60 4.60 4.51
N ARG A 98 -16.62 4.62 3.66
CA ARG A 98 -16.93 5.78 2.83
C ARG A 98 -17.89 6.72 3.58
N ILE A 99 -17.53 7.99 3.67
CA ILE A 99 -18.36 9.01 4.30
C ILE A 99 -19.63 9.18 3.47
N GLY A 100 -20.81 9.01 4.10
CA GLY A 100 -22.13 9.19 3.46
C GLY A 100 -22.78 7.92 2.92
N GLU A 101 -22.12 6.78 2.88
CA GLU A 101 -22.78 5.51 2.61
C GLU A 101 -23.36 4.91 3.90
N GLN A 102 -24.62 4.45 3.84
CA GLN A 102 -25.21 3.70 4.96
C GLN A 102 -24.30 2.54 5.29
N LYS A 103 -24.09 2.28 6.60
CA LYS A 103 -23.25 1.22 7.19
C LYS A 103 -23.31 -0.08 6.38
N GLN A 104 -22.55 -0.17 5.31
CA GLN A 104 -22.23 -1.47 4.72
C GLN A 104 -21.35 -2.18 5.74
N ARG A 105 -21.74 -3.40 6.08
CA ARG A 105 -20.94 -4.26 6.97
C ARG A 105 -19.58 -4.43 6.32
N LEU A 106 -18.53 -3.95 6.97
CA LEU A 106 -17.16 -4.15 6.50
C LEU A 106 -16.94 -5.65 6.33
N ILE A 107 -16.57 -6.07 5.13
CA ILE A 107 -16.29 -7.48 4.83
C ILE A 107 -14.80 -7.68 5.03
N PRO A 108 -14.36 -8.34 6.11
CA PRO A 108 -12.95 -8.58 6.33
C PRO A 108 -12.41 -9.55 5.27
N ILE A 109 -11.14 -9.41 4.91
CA ILE A 109 -10.45 -10.41 4.09
C ILE A 109 -10.25 -11.65 4.97
N GLU A 110 -10.95 -12.73 4.64
CA GLU A 110 -10.92 -13.97 5.41
C GLU A 110 -9.53 -14.64 5.41
N GLY A 111 -9.28 -15.50 6.40
CA GLY A 111 -8.03 -16.25 6.53
C GLY A 111 -6.90 -15.47 7.23
N THR A 112 -5.75 -16.12 7.36
CA THR A 112 -4.56 -15.58 8.03
C THR A 112 -3.44 -15.31 7.04
N VAL A 113 -2.62 -14.29 7.33
CA VAL A 113 -1.43 -14.00 6.54
C VAL A 113 -0.42 -15.15 6.72
N PRO A 114 0.21 -15.65 5.64
CA PRO A 114 1.28 -16.66 5.75
C PRO A 114 2.38 -16.20 6.71
N ARG A 115 3.01 -17.14 7.42
CA ARG A 115 4.15 -16.82 8.28
C ARG A 115 5.30 -16.26 7.44
N ALA A 116 6.04 -15.31 8.00
CA ALA A 116 7.26 -14.79 7.36
C ALA A 116 8.22 -15.96 7.04
N GLY A 117 8.68 -16.01 5.78
CA GLY A 117 9.55 -17.09 5.31
C GLY A 117 8.82 -18.36 4.83
N ALA A 118 7.49 -18.42 4.87
CA ALA A 118 6.75 -19.47 4.21
C ALA A 118 6.90 -19.31 2.68
N THR A 119 7.57 -20.26 2.05
CA THR A 119 7.71 -20.33 0.59
C THR A 119 6.45 -20.98 0.02
N ASN A 120 5.52 -20.17 -0.47
CA ASN A 120 4.47 -20.69 -1.34
C ASN A 120 5.03 -20.76 -2.76
N GLU A 121 4.96 -21.92 -3.39
CA GLU A 121 5.38 -22.10 -4.80
C GLU A 121 4.53 -21.29 -5.77
N GLY A 122 3.34 -20.81 -5.36
CA GLY A 122 2.39 -20.07 -6.18
C GLY A 122 2.17 -18.61 -5.74
N CYS A 123 1.00 -18.10 -6.05
CA CYS A 123 0.55 -16.78 -5.65
C CYS A 123 0.53 -16.66 -4.13
N SER A 124 1.20 -15.66 -3.57
CA SER A 124 1.27 -15.44 -2.11
C SER A 124 -0.10 -15.19 -1.46
N PHE A 125 -1.09 -14.72 -2.23
CA PHE A 125 -2.45 -14.47 -1.75
C PHE A 125 -3.42 -15.65 -1.95
N LEU A 126 -2.96 -16.77 -2.55
CA LEU A 126 -3.76 -17.93 -2.95
C LEU A 126 -4.78 -18.40 -1.89
N GLU A 127 -4.33 -18.59 -0.65
CA GLU A 127 -5.14 -19.13 0.46
C GLU A 127 -6.33 -18.24 0.86
N ARG A 128 -6.27 -16.95 0.51
CA ARG A 128 -7.24 -15.92 0.89
C ARG A 128 -7.98 -15.31 -0.31
N CYS A 129 -7.62 -15.76 -1.51
CA CYS A 129 -8.18 -15.24 -2.75
C CYS A 129 -9.46 -16.00 -3.11
N SER A 130 -10.61 -15.31 -3.10
CA SER A 130 -11.89 -15.89 -3.54
C SER A 130 -11.92 -16.21 -5.04
N GLU A 131 -11.01 -15.63 -5.81
CA GLU A 131 -10.93 -15.74 -7.26
C GLU A 131 -9.77 -16.65 -7.71
N SER A 132 -9.22 -17.46 -6.80
CA SER A 132 -8.09 -18.32 -7.11
C SER A 132 -8.47 -19.45 -8.06
N PHE A 133 -7.56 -19.81 -8.97
CA PHE A 133 -7.73 -20.88 -9.96
C PHE A 133 -6.41 -21.67 -10.16
N ALA A 134 -6.42 -22.68 -11.01
CA ALA A 134 -5.31 -23.65 -11.13
C ALA A 134 -3.91 -23.01 -11.31
N PRO A 135 -3.68 -22.01 -12.18
CA PRO A 135 -2.37 -21.36 -12.34
C PRO A 135 -1.84 -20.69 -11.07
N CYS A 136 -2.71 -20.21 -10.17
CA CYS A 136 -2.29 -19.57 -8.92
C CYS A 136 -1.54 -20.50 -7.97
N ARG A 137 -1.64 -21.83 -8.15
CA ARG A 137 -1.00 -22.85 -7.32
C ARG A 137 0.41 -23.21 -7.77
N GLY A 138 0.76 -22.94 -9.03
CA GLY A 138 2.00 -23.39 -9.63
C GLY A 138 3.16 -22.44 -9.41
N GLU A 139 3.03 -21.22 -9.89
CA GLU A 139 4.11 -20.22 -9.90
C GLU A 139 3.63 -18.87 -9.40
N LEU A 140 4.57 -18.09 -8.84
CA LEU A 140 4.31 -16.70 -8.49
C LEU A 140 4.02 -15.90 -9.78
N PRO A 141 2.86 -15.22 -9.90
CA PRO A 141 2.57 -14.41 -11.07
C PRO A 141 3.68 -13.36 -11.29
N PRO A 142 4.10 -13.11 -12.55
CA PRO A 142 4.99 -11.99 -12.83
C PRO A 142 4.29 -10.66 -12.59
N LEU A 143 5.04 -9.62 -12.20
CA LEU A 143 4.52 -8.26 -12.14
C LEU A 143 4.41 -7.74 -13.57
N LYS A 144 3.20 -7.53 -14.08
CA LYS A 144 2.92 -7.09 -15.45
C LYS A 144 2.31 -5.70 -15.48
N GLU A 145 2.68 -4.91 -16.46
CA GLU A 145 2.02 -3.64 -16.72
C GLU A 145 0.70 -3.89 -17.45
N VAL A 146 -0.40 -3.49 -16.81
CA VAL A 146 -1.77 -3.67 -17.34
C VAL A 146 -2.29 -2.38 -17.99
N GLN A 147 -1.75 -1.24 -17.55
CA GLN A 147 -1.97 0.10 -18.11
C GLN A 147 -0.70 0.93 -17.87
N PRO A 148 -0.46 2.01 -18.59
CA PRO A 148 0.73 2.84 -18.39
C PRO A 148 0.95 3.23 -16.93
N GLY A 149 2.03 2.74 -16.33
CA GLY A 149 2.39 2.96 -14.94
C GLY A 149 1.57 2.18 -13.90
N HIS A 150 0.66 1.28 -14.30
CA HIS A 150 -0.12 0.40 -13.42
C HIS A 150 0.32 -1.04 -13.60
N TRP A 151 0.95 -1.61 -12.58
CA TRP A 151 1.53 -2.96 -12.59
C TRP A 151 0.82 -3.86 -11.59
N VAL A 152 0.53 -5.07 -11.99
CA VAL A 152 -0.23 -6.05 -11.19
C VAL A 152 0.43 -7.41 -11.23
N ARG A 153 0.49 -8.09 -10.10
CA ARG A 153 1.01 -9.44 -9.93
C ARG A 153 -0.15 -10.41 -9.73
N CYS A 154 -0.88 -10.70 -10.80
CA CYS A 154 -2.03 -11.60 -10.76
C CYS A 154 -2.15 -12.34 -12.10
N TRP A 155 -2.61 -13.59 -12.08
CA TRP A 155 -2.85 -14.38 -13.30
C TRP A 155 -4.15 -14.01 -14.03
N GLN A 156 -5.03 -13.23 -13.41
CA GLN A 156 -6.30 -12.80 -14.00
C GLN A 156 -6.18 -11.53 -14.87
N VAL A 157 -5.01 -10.91 -14.93
CA VAL A 157 -4.74 -9.70 -15.71
C VAL A 157 -3.66 -9.89 -16.75
#